data_d474341470f5331ee4b0bd6a826c3a41
#
_entry.id   d474341470f5331ee4b0bd6a826c3a41
#
_cell.length_a   1.000
_cell.length_b   1.000
_cell.length_c   1.000
_cell.angle_alpha   90.00
_cell.angle_beta   90.00
_cell.angle_gamma   90.00
#
_symmetry.space_group_name_H-M   'P 1'
#
loop_
_entity.id
_entity.type
_entity.pdbx_description
1 polymer ?
#
loop_
_entity_poly.entity_id
_entity_poly.type
_entity_poly.pdbx_seq_one_letter_code
_entity_poly.pdbx_strand_id
1 'polypeptide(L)'
;MTADTTRREHSGSGIRLGIGSCPGIAKILPAGIRGITLPDGTRVRMLRCVTRENGADIPVALIPATGAVHNRMLGAAGGQIVEFAGRPRLYRPEKGGPILAFTVTDLRIRDTDEARMLRAGQNRR
;
A
#
# COMPACT_ATOMS: atom_id res chain seq x y z
N MET A 1 -6.67 10.45 -26.90
CA MET A 1 -6.41 9.86 -26.59
C MET A 1 -5.44 9.20 -25.84
N THR A 2 -4.76 8.45 -26.27
CA THR A 2 -3.71 7.78 -25.59
C THR A 2 -2.67 8.67 -25.03
N ALA A 3 -2.53 9.84 -25.56
CA ALA A 3 -1.54 10.79 -25.09
C ALA A 3 -1.75 11.13 -23.63
N ASP A 4 -2.98 11.13 -23.18
CA ASP A 4 -3.25 11.50 -21.80
C ASP A 4 -2.72 10.46 -20.82
N THR A 5 -2.88 9.21 -21.16
CA THR A 5 -2.38 8.14 -20.34
C THR A 5 -0.87 8.22 -20.20
N THR A 6 -0.19 8.48 -21.32
CA THR A 6 1.24 8.58 -21.32
C THR A 6 1.71 9.71 -20.42
N ARG A 7 1.01 10.84 -20.48
CA ARG A 7 1.41 11.96 -19.64
C ARG A 7 1.26 11.66 -18.17
N ARG A 8 0.24 10.94 -17.79
CA ARG A 8 0.06 10.63 -16.40
C ARG A 8 1.17 9.73 -15.89
N GLU A 9 1.67 8.86 -16.74
CA GLU A 9 2.78 8.02 -16.34
C GLU A 9 4.03 8.81 -16.09
N HIS A 10 4.12 9.99 -16.67
CA HIS A 10 5.29 10.82 -16.47
C HIS A 10 5.13 11.82 -15.35
N SER A 11 4.14 11.67 -14.51
CA SER A 11 3.90 12.61 -13.44
C SER A 11 4.90 12.48 -12.30
N GLY A 12 5.86 11.62 -12.41
CA GLY A 12 6.93 11.57 -11.44
C GLY A 12 6.84 10.49 -10.38
N SER A 13 5.75 9.74 -10.35
CA SER A 13 5.63 8.68 -9.35
C SER A 13 6.48 7.46 -9.67
N GLY A 14 6.75 7.21 -10.93
CA GLY A 14 7.48 6.02 -11.34
C GLY A 14 6.70 4.73 -11.25
N ILE A 15 5.39 4.83 -11.02
CA ILE A 15 4.53 3.65 -10.87
C ILE A 15 3.92 3.30 -12.21
N ARG A 16 3.95 2.00 -12.53
CA ARG A 16 3.32 1.52 -13.75
C ARG A 16 1.84 1.31 -13.55
N LEU A 17 1.04 1.74 -14.52
CA LEU A 17 -0.39 1.55 -14.48
C LEU A 17 -0.80 0.50 -15.49
N GLY A 18 -1.43 -0.57 -15.00
CA GLY A 18 -2.03 -1.58 -15.86
C GLY A 18 -3.48 -1.27 -16.09
N ILE A 19 -4.12 -2.07 -16.91
CA ILE A 19 -5.55 -1.93 -17.21
C ILE A 19 -6.33 -2.16 -15.93
N GLY A 20 -7.20 -1.23 -15.59
CA GLY A 20 -8.02 -1.33 -14.40
C GLY A 20 -7.33 -0.98 -13.11
N SER A 21 -6.07 -0.56 -13.16
CA SER A 21 -5.34 -0.16 -11.96
C SER A 21 -5.54 1.31 -11.67
N CYS A 22 -5.57 1.63 -10.38
CA CYS A 22 -5.66 3.00 -9.90
C CYS A 22 -4.36 3.33 -9.17
N PRO A 23 -3.79 4.52 -9.41
CA PRO A 23 -2.64 4.96 -8.64
C PRO A 23 -3.08 5.51 -7.29
N GLY A 24 -2.20 5.43 -6.31
CA GLY A 24 -2.47 5.99 -5.01
C GLY A 24 -1.21 6.24 -4.22
N ILE A 25 -1.36 7.03 -3.18
CA ILE A 25 -0.30 7.31 -2.23
C ILE A 25 -0.91 7.16 -0.83
N ALA A 26 -0.21 6.45 0.04
CA ALA A 26 -0.72 6.22 1.38
C ALA A 26 0.43 6.14 2.38
N LYS A 27 0.12 6.33 3.64
CA LYS A 27 1.11 6.19 4.72
C LYS A 27 0.79 4.92 5.50
N ILE A 28 1.81 4.10 5.73
CA ILE A 28 1.65 2.86 6.47
C ILE A 28 1.46 3.21 7.95
N LEU A 29 0.42 2.65 8.56
CA LEU A 29 0.17 2.87 9.98
C LEU A 29 1.28 2.25 10.82
N PRO A 30 1.55 2.79 12.02
CA PRO A 30 2.61 2.25 12.86
C PRO A 30 2.48 0.75 13.13
N ALA A 31 1.27 0.26 13.28
CA ALA A 31 1.03 -1.17 13.47
C ALA A 31 0.38 -1.78 12.23
N GLY A 32 0.74 -1.26 11.04
CA GLY A 32 0.05 -1.62 9.82
C GLY A 32 0.58 -2.84 9.09
N ILE A 33 1.68 -3.40 9.55
CA ILE A 33 2.25 -4.57 8.89
C ILE A 33 1.54 -5.81 9.41
N ARG A 34 0.80 -6.50 8.55
CA ARG A 34 -0.03 -7.63 8.96
C ARG A 34 0.19 -8.83 8.04
N GLY A 35 0.06 -10.02 8.60
CA GLY A 35 0.02 -11.23 7.80
C GLY A 35 -1.43 -11.66 7.60
N ILE A 36 -1.80 -12.00 6.38
CA ILE A 36 -3.14 -12.52 6.10
C ILE A 36 -3.04 -13.77 5.25
N THR A 37 -4.11 -14.55 5.27
CA THR A 37 -4.23 -15.73 4.42
C THR A 37 -5.26 -15.42 3.34
N LEU A 38 -4.85 -15.58 2.09
CA LEU A 38 -5.73 -15.35 0.95
C LEU A 38 -6.70 -16.55 0.81
N PRO A 39 -7.78 -16.37 0.02
CA PRO A 39 -8.73 -17.48 -0.16
C PRO A 39 -8.11 -18.76 -0.69
N ASP A 40 -7.01 -18.67 -1.45
CA ASP A 40 -6.34 -19.86 -1.96
C ASP A 40 -5.38 -20.48 -0.96
N GLY A 41 -5.35 -19.98 0.28
CA GLY A 41 -4.48 -20.52 1.31
C GLY A 41 -3.11 -19.91 1.39
N THR A 42 -2.76 -19.04 0.46
CA THR A 42 -1.44 -18.39 0.46
C THR A 42 -1.37 -17.34 1.56
N ARG A 43 -0.27 -17.34 2.30
CA ARG A 43 -0.05 -16.31 3.31
C ARG A 43 0.78 -15.20 2.72
N VAL A 44 0.29 -13.97 2.89
CA VAL A 44 0.98 -12.79 2.36
C VAL A 44 1.00 -11.69 3.40
N ARG A 45 1.89 -10.73 3.19
CA ARG A 45 1.91 -9.51 4.00
C ARG A 45 0.92 -8.52 3.42
N MET A 46 0.18 -7.88 4.31
CA MET A 46 -0.75 -6.81 3.95
C MET A 46 -0.31 -5.55 4.67
N LEU A 47 -0.44 -4.42 4.02
CA LEU A 47 -0.12 -3.13 4.62
C LEU A 47 -1.40 -2.38 4.93
N ARG A 48 -1.62 -2.04 6.21
CA ARG A 48 -2.72 -1.18 6.61
C ARG A 48 -2.22 0.25 6.58
N CYS A 49 -2.89 1.08 5.82
CA CYS A 49 -2.44 2.43 5.52
C CYS A 49 -3.58 3.41 5.66
N VAL A 50 -3.24 4.70 5.60
CA VAL A 50 -4.23 5.76 5.45
C VAL A 50 -3.86 6.57 4.22
N THR A 51 -4.87 6.95 3.46
CA THR A 51 -4.71 7.90 2.38
C THR A 51 -5.56 9.12 2.70
N ARG A 52 -5.17 10.26 2.15
CA ARG A 52 -5.89 11.50 2.45
C ARG A 52 -6.71 11.92 1.26
N GLU A 53 -8.00 12.12 1.50
CA GLU A 53 -8.94 12.52 0.48
C GLU A 53 -9.80 13.64 1.03
N ASN A 54 -9.77 14.78 0.39
CA ASN A 54 -10.59 15.93 0.78
C ASN A 54 -10.45 16.27 2.26
N GLY A 55 -9.23 16.17 2.79
CA GLY A 55 -8.96 16.52 4.18
C GLY A 55 -9.26 15.41 5.18
N ALA A 56 -9.75 14.28 4.74
CA ALA A 56 -10.07 13.18 5.65
C ALA A 56 -9.09 12.02 5.44
N ASP A 57 -8.75 11.34 6.51
CA ASP A 57 -7.92 10.14 6.45
C ASP A 57 -8.82 8.94 6.19
N ILE A 58 -8.53 8.21 5.14
CA ILE A 58 -9.31 7.05 4.75
C ILE A 58 -8.45 5.81 4.91
N PRO A 59 -8.90 4.83 5.69
CA PRO A 59 -8.13 3.59 5.85
C PRO A 59 -8.17 2.77 4.58
N VAL A 60 -7.02 2.24 4.20
CA VAL A 60 -6.91 1.35 3.04
C VAL A 60 -6.01 0.20 3.38
N ALA A 61 -6.20 -0.93 2.70
CA ALA A 61 -5.35 -2.09 2.84
C ALA A 61 -4.69 -2.38 1.50
N LEU A 62 -3.40 -2.64 1.51
CA LEU A 62 -2.66 -2.97 0.30
C LEU A 62 -2.27 -4.43 0.35
N ILE A 63 -2.73 -5.20 -0.63
CA ILE A 63 -2.53 -6.64 -0.72
C ILE A 63 -1.72 -6.91 -1.98
N PRO A 64 -0.62 -7.68 -1.90
CA PRO A 64 0.21 -7.88 -3.08
C PRO A 64 -0.49 -8.75 -4.12
N ALA A 65 -0.39 -8.35 -5.39
CA ALA A 65 -0.93 -9.12 -6.49
C ALA A 65 0.07 -10.15 -7.01
N THR A 66 1.36 -9.94 -6.76
CA THR A 66 2.41 -10.80 -7.29
C THR A 66 3.47 -11.03 -6.23
N GLY A 67 4.31 -12.04 -6.46
CA GLY A 67 5.43 -12.30 -5.57
C GLY A 67 6.42 -11.16 -5.54
N ALA A 68 6.61 -10.46 -6.66
CA ALA A 68 7.53 -9.33 -6.70
C ALA A 68 7.05 -8.19 -5.80
N VAL A 69 5.76 -7.89 -5.82
CA VAL A 69 5.21 -6.87 -4.93
C VAL A 69 5.29 -7.34 -3.48
N HIS A 70 4.98 -8.60 -3.22
CA HIS A 70 5.09 -9.15 -1.87
C HIS A 70 6.51 -8.99 -1.33
N ASN A 71 7.51 -9.27 -2.15
CA ASN A 71 8.89 -9.13 -1.72
C ASN A 71 9.22 -7.68 -1.34
N ARG A 72 8.69 -6.72 -2.08
CA ARG A 72 8.88 -5.32 -1.73
C ARG A 72 8.19 -4.98 -0.41
N MET A 73 7.04 -5.55 -0.17
CA MET A 73 6.31 -5.31 1.07
C MET A 73 7.03 -5.88 2.29
N LEU A 74 7.87 -6.90 2.10
CA LEU A 74 8.62 -7.47 3.21
C LEU A 74 9.58 -6.45 3.83
N GLY A 75 10.00 -5.45 3.07
CA GLY A 75 10.86 -4.40 3.60
C GLY A 75 10.12 -3.18 4.14
N ALA A 76 8.80 -3.23 4.17
CA ALA A 76 8.01 -2.08 4.60
C ALA A 76 8.00 -1.94 6.12
N ALA A 77 7.83 -0.70 6.57
CA ALA A 77 7.76 -0.40 7.99
C ALA A 77 6.73 0.69 8.24
N GLY A 78 6.16 0.71 9.43
CA GLY A 78 5.19 1.73 9.80
C GLY A 78 5.75 3.13 9.65
N GLY A 79 4.91 4.06 9.24
CA GLY A 79 5.29 5.45 9.03
C GLY A 79 5.83 5.77 7.66
N GLN A 80 6.17 4.76 6.86
CA GLN A 80 6.67 4.99 5.50
C GLN A 80 5.54 5.38 4.56
N ILE A 81 5.90 6.06 3.48
CA ILE A 81 4.96 6.43 2.42
C ILE A 81 5.10 5.42 1.29
N VAL A 82 3.95 4.97 0.79
CA VAL A 82 3.94 4.06 -0.35
C VAL A 82 3.22 4.72 -1.51
N GLU A 83 3.80 4.60 -2.69
CA GLU A 83 3.14 4.92 -3.95
C GLU A 83 2.82 3.60 -4.59
N PHE A 84 1.60 3.44 -5.07
CA PHE A 84 1.18 2.13 -5.56
C PHE A 84 0.23 2.27 -6.74
N ALA A 85 0.12 1.19 -7.48
CA ALA A 85 -0.94 1.00 -8.46
C ALA A 85 -1.61 -0.31 -8.12
N GLY A 86 -2.94 -0.32 -8.13
CA GLY A 86 -3.66 -1.52 -7.78
C GLY A 86 -5.11 -1.46 -8.18
N ARG A 87 -5.76 -2.59 -8.10
CA ARG A 87 -7.19 -2.70 -8.40
C ARG A 87 -7.99 -2.63 -7.11
N PRO A 88 -8.98 -1.76 -7.04
CA PRO A 88 -9.76 -1.61 -5.82
C PRO A 88 -10.61 -2.85 -5.55
N ARG A 89 -10.79 -3.15 -4.29
CA ARG A 89 -11.64 -4.24 -3.85
C ARG A 89 -12.06 -3.97 -2.41
N LEU A 90 -13.03 -4.72 -1.92
CA LEU A 90 -13.38 -4.68 -0.51
C LEU A 90 -12.63 -5.77 0.23
N TYR A 91 -12.10 -5.41 1.38
CA TYR A 91 -11.47 -6.36 2.28
C TYR A 91 -12.29 -6.42 3.56
N ARG A 92 -12.61 -7.64 4.00
CA ARG A 92 -13.39 -7.84 5.20
C ARG A 92 -12.49 -8.45 6.27
N PRO A 93 -12.00 -7.62 7.21
CA PRO A 93 -11.20 -8.15 8.31
C PRO A 93 -12.07 -8.96 9.25
N GLU A 94 -11.42 -9.79 10.08
CA GLU A 94 -12.17 -10.58 11.06
C GLU A 94 -12.94 -9.70 12.02
N LYS A 95 -12.40 -8.54 12.36
CA LYS A 95 -13.03 -7.60 13.26
C LYS A 95 -13.19 -6.28 12.55
N GLY A 96 -14.33 -5.64 12.77
CA GLY A 96 -14.61 -4.35 12.16
C GLY A 96 -15.32 -4.50 10.85
N GLY A 97 -15.68 -3.38 10.23
CA GLY A 97 -16.38 -3.36 8.98
C GLY A 97 -15.45 -3.52 7.79
N PRO A 98 -16.02 -3.65 6.59
CA PRO A 98 -15.20 -3.75 5.40
C PRO A 98 -14.44 -2.46 5.14
N ILE A 99 -13.26 -2.58 4.57
CA ILE A 99 -12.44 -1.43 4.23
C ILE A 99 -12.04 -1.51 2.77
N LEU A 100 -11.71 -0.35 2.21
CA LEU A 100 -11.20 -0.28 0.87
C LEU A 100 -9.83 -0.93 0.81
N ALA A 101 -9.61 -1.78 -0.16
CA ALA A 101 -8.33 -2.44 -0.36
C ALA A 101 -7.94 -2.33 -1.81
N PHE A 102 -6.65 -2.53 -2.08
CA PHE A 102 -6.15 -2.58 -3.43
C PHE A 102 -5.30 -3.83 -3.58
N THR A 103 -5.54 -4.56 -4.66
CA THR A 103 -4.64 -5.64 -5.07
C THR A 103 -3.53 -4.99 -5.88
N VAL A 104 -2.36 -4.87 -5.28
CA VAL A 104 -1.30 -3.99 -5.74
C VAL A 104 -0.43 -4.69 -6.76
N THR A 105 -0.29 -4.06 -7.92
CA THR A 105 0.51 -4.59 -9.02
C THR A 105 1.86 -3.89 -9.14
N ASP A 106 2.02 -2.72 -8.55
CA ASP A 106 3.30 -2.04 -8.50
C ASP A 106 3.38 -1.22 -7.22
N LEU A 107 4.58 -1.11 -6.67
CA LEU A 107 4.75 -0.51 -5.35
C LEU A 107 6.12 0.15 -5.25
N ARG A 108 6.13 1.33 -4.68
CA ARG A 108 7.36 2.05 -4.38
C ARG A 108 7.25 2.59 -2.96
N ILE A 109 8.25 2.32 -2.14
CA ILE A 109 8.22 2.69 -0.73
C ILE A 109 9.27 3.77 -0.49
N ARG A 110 8.88 4.83 0.24
CA ARG A 110 9.79 5.89 0.63
C ARG A 110 9.84 5.97 2.14
N ASP A 111 11.05 6.11 2.67
CA ASP A 111 11.22 6.28 4.10
C ASP A 111 10.83 7.70 4.52
N THR A 112 10.57 7.88 5.80
CA THR A 112 10.20 9.17 6.37
C THR A 112 10.89 9.32 7.71
N ASP A 113 10.93 10.55 8.22
CA ASP A 113 11.46 10.79 9.55
C ASP A 113 10.62 10.06 10.60
N GLU A 114 9.31 10.05 10.43
CA GLU A 114 8.44 9.32 11.35
C GLU A 114 8.79 7.84 11.38
N ALA A 115 8.98 7.23 10.22
CA ALA A 115 9.32 5.81 10.16
C ALA A 115 10.66 5.54 10.84
N ARG A 116 11.62 6.41 10.61
CA ARG A 116 12.94 6.26 11.24
C ARG A 116 12.84 6.38 12.74
N MET A 117 12.03 7.31 13.24
CA MET A 117 11.84 7.47 14.67
C MET A 117 11.13 6.27 15.29
N LEU A 118 10.17 5.71 14.60
CA LEU A 118 9.48 4.51 15.09
C LEU A 118 10.45 3.34 15.22
N ARG A 119 11.30 3.16 14.22
CA ARG A 119 12.29 2.09 14.29
C ARG A 119 13.31 2.31 15.38
N ALA A 120 13.74 3.55 15.58
CA ALA A 120 14.69 3.89 16.62
C ALA A 120 14.10 3.62 18.01
N GLY A 121 12.82 3.94 18.19
CA GLY A 121 12.15 3.64 19.44
C GLY A 121 12.08 2.15 19.72
N GLN A 122 11.84 1.35 18.69
CA GLN A 122 11.82 -0.09 18.85
C GLN A 122 13.20 -0.64 19.17
N ASN A 123 14.23 -0.06 18.60
CA ASN A 123 15.59 -0.55 18.82
C ASN A 123 16.18 -0.19 20.19
N ARG A 124 15.53 0.68 20.91
CA ARG A 124 16.00 1.05 22.22
C ARG A 124 15.64 0.07 23.32
N ARG A 125 14.89 -0.93 22.97
CA ARG A 125 14.46 -1.89 23.97
C ARG A 125 15.46 -2.94 24.32
#